data_b4c196b43b4c32d389b19b818fa05d5a
#
_entry.id   b4c196b43b4c32d389b19b818fa05d5a
#
_cell.length_a   1.000
_cell.length_b   1.000
_cell.length_c   1.000
_cell.angle_alpha   90.00
_cell.angle_beta   90.00
_cell.angle_gamma   90.00
#
_symmetry.space_group_name_H-M   'P 1'
#
loop_
_entity.id
_entity.type
_entity.pdbx_description
1 polymer ?
#
loop_
_entity_poly.entity_id
_entity_poly.type
_entity_poly.pdbx_seq_one_letter_code
_entity_poly.pdbx_strand_id
1 'polypeptide(L)'
;MFQELAILQELERNNYLTVSNIETIYGTSAGAIVGILISLKFDWTTLNDFLIKRPWNNVFPIHVQNILDSYGKRGLFDIKTVEKAFKPLLDAKDLSLDITLEDFFKYSKIDIHMFAFDINQSKTIDISHKTFPTLQLLTAIQMTCALPILMAPVCIDNMCIMDGGVSCNYPLNNCISSGINIDEILGIKNKCSEHPLITQDSTLFDYIFGFIYKAIFRLNTDDEQQPIKNEIVSDSNNLTIEILSNALKNMEVRRELFEKGTNEARLFLQNSGQEFL
;
A
#
# COMPACT_ATOMS: atom_id res chain seq x y z
N MET A 1 4.51 2.95 -1.56
CA MET A 1 3.82 2.96 -2.87
C MET A 1 4.70 3.46 -4.01
N PHE A 2 5.13 4.75 -4.09
CA PHE A 2 5.96 5.24 -5.21
C PHE A 2 7.31 4.50 -5.30
N GLN A 3 8.01 4.31 -4.19
CA GLN A 3 9.27 3.57 -4.14
C GLN A 3 9.09 2.11 -4.55
N GLU A 4 8.07 1.42 -4.05
CA GLU A 4 7.77 0.02 -4.37
C GLU A 4 7.51 -0.20 -5.86
N LEU A 5 6.73 0.70 -6.50
CA LEU A 5 6.49 0.64 -7.94
C LEU A 5 7.77 0.89 -8.73
N ALA A 6 8.60 1.85 -8.30
CA ALA A 6 9.87 2.14 -8.93
C ALA A 6 10.85 0.95 -8.80
N ILE A 7 10.85 0.27 -7.65
CA ILE A 7 11.63 -0.95 -7.44
C ILE A 7 11.21 -2.02 -8.46
N LEU A 8 9.92 -2.32 -8.57
CA LEU A 8 9.41 -3.35 -9.49
C LEU A 8 9.73 -3.01 -10.94
N GLN A 9 9.56 -1.75 -11.33
CA GLN A 9 9.88 -1.28 -12.68
C GLN A 9 11.38 -1.43 -13.00
N GLU A 10 12.27 -1.07 -12.08
CA GLU A 10 13.71 -1.17 -12.31
C GLU A 10 14.18 -2.63 -12.33
N LEU A 11 13.59 -3.51 -11.51
CA LEU A 11 13.84 -4.94 -11.54
C LEU A 11 13.41 -5.56 -12.87
N GLU A 12 12.22 -5.20 -13.39
CA GLU A 12 11.76 -5.70 -14.70
C GLU A 12 12.63 -5.17 -15.83
N ARG A 13 13.01 -3.89 -15.81
CA ARG A 13 13.92 -3.29 -16.80
C ARG A 13 15.25 -4.01 -16.90
N ASN A 14 15.75 -4.53 -15.78
CA ASN A 14 17.01 -5.30 -15.73
C ASN A 14 16.78 -6.82 -15.83
N ASN A 15 15.62 -7.28 -16.29
CA ASN A 15 15.27 -8.69 -16.47
C ASN A 15 15.42 -9.56 -15.21
N TYR A 16 15.35 -8.95 -14.00
CA TYR A 16 15.37 -9.69 -12.74
C TYR A 16 14.02 -10.34 -12.45
N LEU A 17 12.95 -9.69 -12.84
CA LEU A 17 11.60 -10.24 -12.80
C LEU A 17 10.86 -9.92 -14.09
N THR A 18 9.78 -10.64 -14.32
CA THR A 18 8.81 -10.34 -15.38
C THR A 18 7.44 -10.15 -14.71
N VAL A 19 6.91 -8.93 -14.72
CA VAL A 19 5.65 -8.61 -14.03
C VAL A 19 4.49 -9.48 -14.49
N SER A 20 4.46 -9.88 -15.77
CA SER A 20 3.42 -10.78 -16.30
C SER A 20 3.48 -12.21 -15.74
N ASN A 21 4.58 -12.61 -15.08
CA ASN A 21 4.74 -13.93 -14.47
C ASN A 21 4.35 -13.93 -12.98
N ILE A 22 3.94 -12.78 -12.42
CA ILE A 22 3.47 -12.72 -11.06
C ILE A 22 2.12 -13.42 -10.96
N GLU A 23 2.05 -14.47 -10.17
CA GLU A 23 0.83 -15.25 -9.95
C GLU A 23 0.08 -14.83 -8.68
N THR A 24 0.83 -14.45 -7.64
CA THR A 24 0.24 -14.11 -6.33
C THR A 24 0.91 -12.87 -5.75
N ILE A 25 0.12 -12.01 -5.11
CA ILE A 25 0.59 -10.82 -4.42
C ILE A 25 0.03 -10.81 -3.00
N TYR A 26 0.91 -10.62 -2.03
CA TYR A 26 0.57 -10.39 -0.62
C TYR A 26 0.95 -8.95 -0.28
N GLY A 27 -0.03 -8.16 0.11
CA GLY A 27 0.22 -6.74 0.40
C GLY A 27 -0.67 -6.18 1.49
N THR A 28 -0.16 -5.17 2.19
CA THR A 28 -0.90 -4.40 3.18
C THR A 28 -0.90 -2.94 2.79
N SER A 29 -2.04 -2.27 2.89
CA SER A 29 -2.14 -0.81 2.67
C SER A 29 -1.50 -0.38 1.33
N ALA A 30 -0.42 0.38 1.37
CA ALA A 30 0.30 0.83 0.17
C ALA A 30 0.78 -0.33 -0.72
N GLY A 31 1.22 -1.44 -0.13
CA GLY A 31 1.63 -2.65 -0.87
C GLY A 31 0.45 -3.31 -1.60
N ALA A 32 -0.72 -3.34 -0.99
CA ALA A 32 -1.94 -3.81 -1.65
C ALA A 32 -2.33 -2.92 -2.84
N ILE A 33 -2.21 -1.58 -2.69
CA ILE A 33 -2.43 -0.64 -3.81
C ILE A 33 -1.47 -0.94 -4.96
N VAL A 34 -0.17 -1.16 -4.67
CA VAL A 34 0.84 -1.54 -5.69
C VAL A 34 0.42 -2.82 -6.40
N GLY A 35 0.00 -3.83 -5.65
CA GLY A 35 -0.49 -5.10 -6.22
C GLY A 35 -1.65 -4.90 -7.20
N ILE A 36 -2.62 -4.06 -6.85
CA ILE A 36 -3.76 -3.75 -7.73
C ILE A 36 -3.32 -2.98 -8.96
N LEU A 37 -2.43 -1.97 -8.80
CA LEU A 37 -1.92 -1.17 -9.93
C LEU A 37 -1.20 -2.04 -10.97
N ILE A 38 -0.38 -2.99 -10.52
CA ILE A 38 0.30 -3.95 -11.39
C ILE A 38 -0.72 -4.86 -12.08
N SER A 39 -1.73 -5.33 -11.33
CA SER A 39 -2.77 -6.25 -11.83
C SER A 39 -3.69 -5.60 -12.87
N LEU A 40 -3.72 -4.27 -12.96
CA LEU A 40 -4.42 -3.54 -14.03
C LEU A 40 -3.66 -3.55 -15.36
N LYS A 41 -2.42 -4.04 -15.40
CA LYS A 41 -1.64 -4.27 -16.63
C LYS A 41 -1.51 -3.02 -17.51
N PHE A 42 -1.24 -1.88 -16.90
CA PHE A 42 -0.81 -0.68 -17.63
C PHE A 42 0.68 -0.78 -17.96
N ASP A 43 1.08 -0.17 -19.07
CA ASP A 43 2.49 0.08 -19.30
C ASP A 43 3.05 1.07 -18.27
N TRP A 44 4.34 0.98 -18.00
CA TRP A 44 4.99 1.78 -16.96
C TRP A 44 4.91 3.30 -17.24
N THR A 45 4.95 3.70 -18.49
CA THR A 45 4.88 5.12 -18.84
C THR A 45 3.52 5.70 -18.47
N THR A 46 2.45 5.02 -18.84
CA THR A 46 1.07 5.41 -18.50
C THR A 46 0.87 5.43 -16.99
N LEU A 47 1.35 4.39 -16.27
CA LEU A 47 1.20 4.30 -14.83
C LEU A 47 2.00 5.40 -14.10
N ASN A 48 3.24 5.65 -14.53
CA ASN A 48 4.09 6.69 -13.96
C ASN A 48 3.48 8.08 -14.20
N ASP A 49 3.01 8.36 -15.41
CA ASP A 49 2.35 9.62 -15.74
C ASP A 49 1.11 9.85 -14.88
N PHE A 50 0.30 8.83 -14.70
CA PHE A 50 -0.87 8.90 -13.82
C PHE A 50 -0.48 9.19 -12.37
N LEU A 51 0.51 8.48 -11.82
CA LEU A 51 0.88 8.62 -10.42
C LEU A 51 1.65 9.91 -10.13
N ILE A 52 2.57 10.29 -11.01
CA ILE A 52 3.45 11.43 -10.78
C ILE A 52 2.77 12.75 -11.15
N LYS A 53 2.10 12.82 -12.32
CA LYS A 53 1.59 14.10 -12.87
C LYS A 53 0.20 14.49 -12.34
N ARG A 54 -0.57 13.53 -11.83
CA ARG A 54 -1.93 13.81 -11.36
C ARG A 54 -1.94 14.76 -10.16
N PRO A 55 -2.86 15.76 -10.14
CA PRO A 55 -3.01 16.66 -9.00
C PRO A 55 -3.75 15.94 -7.85
N TRP A 56 -3.01 15.17 -7.07
CA TRP A 56 -3.57 14.32 -6.01
C TRP A 56 -4.26 15.11 -4.89
N ASN A 57 -3.86 16.35 -4.65
CA ASN A 57 -4.54 17.25 -3.72
C ASN A 57 -6.02 17.51 -4.08
N ASN A 58 -6.42 17.34 -5.35
CA ASN A 58 -7.81 17.41 -5.77
C ASN A 58 -8.58 16.13 -5.46
N VAL A 59 -7.88 15.00 -5.31
CA VAL A 59 -8.47 13.70 -4.94
C VAL A 59 -8.52 13.55 -3.42
N PHE A 60 -7.44 13.92 -2.75
CA PHE A 60 -7.25 13.86 -1.30
C PHE A 60 -7.12 15.28 -0.71
N PRO A 61 -8.21 16.07 -0.66
CA PRO A 61 -8.15 17.43 -0.14
C PRO A 61 -7.98 17.41 1.38
N ILE A 62 -6.91 18.06 1.87
CA ILE A 62 -6.67 18.24 3.30
C ILE A 62 -6.92 19.69 3.63
N HIS A 63 -8.09 19.99 4.16
CA HIS A 63 -8.52 21.34 4.60
C HIS A 63 -9.04 21.28 6.03
N VAL A 64 -8.98 22.40 6.74
CA VAL A 64 -9.46 22.50 8.13
C VAL A 64 -10.92 22.05 8.27
N GLN A 65 -11.77 22.37 7.30
CA GLN A 65 -13.17 21.94 7.31
C GLN A 65 -13.31 20.40 7.26
N ASN A 66 -12.49 19.72 6.44
CA ASN A 66 -12.53 18.26 6.34
C ASN A 66 -12.09 17.58 7.65
N ILE A 67 -11.21 18.25 8.41
CA ILE A 67 -10.78 17.79 9.74
C ILE A 67 -11.94 17.82 10.73
N LEU A 68 -12.74 18.89 10.72
CA LEU A 68 -13.94 18.99 11.56
C LEU A 68 -14.99 17.94 11.17
N ASP A 69 -15.21 17.74 9.86
CA ASP A 69 -16.15 16.76 9.33
C ASP A 69 -15.71 15.31 9.60
N SER A 70 -14.41 15.08 9.77
CA SER A 70 -13.85 13.74 10.02
C SER A 70 -14.31 13.14 11.35
N TYR A 71 -14.70 13.95 12.32
CA TYR A 71 -15.22 13.47 13.60
C TYR A 71 -16.44 12.57 13.43
N GLY A 72 -17.41 12.97 12.60
CA GLY A 72 -18.60 12.15 12.32
C GLY A 72 -18.34 10.97 11.41
N LYS A 73 -17.36 11.07 10.49
CA LYS A 73 -17.01 10.06 9.50
C LYS A 73 -15.94 9.08 9.99
N ARG A 74 -15.28 9.37 11.09
CA ARG A 74 -14.14 8.59 11.65
C ARG A 74 -12.91 8.54 10.75
N GLY A 75 -12.79 9.48 9.79
CA GLY A 75 -11.66 9.61 8.88
C GLY A 75 -11.78 10.81 7.96
N LEU A 76 -10.66 11.34 7.48
CA LEU A 76 -10.60 12.45 6.52
C LEU A 76 -11.14 12.03 5.15
N PHE A 77 -10.88 10.78 4.76
CA PHE A 77 -11.23 10.19 3.46
C PHE A 77 -12.17 8.99 3.65
N ASP A 78 -12.94 8.70 2.63
CA ASP A 78 -13.93 7.61 2.60
C ASP A 78 -13.92 6.90 1.25
N ILE A 79 -14.85 5.99 1.02
CA ILE A 79 -14.99 5.24 -0.22
C ILE A 79 -15.08 6.14 -1.46
N LYS A 80 -15.72 7.31 -1.37
CA LYS A 80 -15.82 8.24 -2.50
C LYS A 80 -14.45 8.78 -2.93
N THR A 81 -13.53 8.92 -1.98
CA THR A 81 -12.14 9.31 -2.27
C THR A 81 -11.40 8.18 -2.98
N VAL A 82 -11.59 6.94 -2.53
CA VAL A 82 -11.03 5.75 -3.20
C VAL A 82 -11.59 5.60 -4.61
N GLU A 83 -12.92 5.72 -4.78
CA GLU A 83 -13.56 5.73 -6.10
C GLU A 83 -12.96 6.80 -7.01
N LYS A 84 -12.86 8.04 -6.53
CA LYS A 84 -12.26 9.15 -7.28
C LYS A 84 -10.81 8.87 -7.66
N ALA A 85 -10.04 8.19 -6.79
CA ALA A 85 -8.67 7.82 -7.06
C ALA A 85 -8.56 6.77 -8.18
N PHE A 86 -9.36 5.72 -8.12
CA PHE A 86 -9.26 4.56 -9.02
C PHE A 86 -10.11 4.64 -10.28
N LYS A 87 -11.17 5.46 -10.29
CA LYS A 87 -12.09 5.58 -11.43
C LYS A 87 -11.39 5.72 -12.78
N PRO A 88 -10.40 6.62 -12.99
CA PRO A 88 -9.77 6.75 -14.30
C PRO A 88 -9.00 5.49 -14.73
N LEU A 89 -8.47 4.73 -13.78
CA LEU A 89 -7.74 3.49 -14.05
C LEU A 89 -8.71 2.36 -14.44
N LEU A 90 -9.81 2.23 -13.71
CA LEU A 90 -10.83 1.22 -14.00
C LEU A 90 -11.55 1.53 -15.32
N ASP A 91 -11.95 2.78 -15.55
CA ASP A 91 -12.57 3.22 -16.81
C ASP A 91 -11.66 2.93 -18.03
N ALA A 92 -10.35 3.17 -17.91
CA ALA A 92 -9.39 2.89 -18.98
C ALA A 92 -9.20 1.39 -19.30
N LYS A 93 -9.72 0.53 -18.45
CA LYS A 93 -9.72 -0.94 -18.62
C LYS A 93 -11.14 -1.51 -18.81
N ASP A 94 -12.13 -0.65 -19.03
CA ASP A 94 -13.54 -1.02 -19.15
C ASP A 94 -14.06 -1.83 -17.95
N LEU A 95 -13.54 -1.54 -16.73
CA LEU A 95 -13.91 -2.17 -15.48
C LEU A 95 -14.89 -1.29 -14.69
N SER A 96 -15.92 -1.93 -14.11
CA SER A 96 -16.87 -1.24 -13.25
C SER A 96 -16.25 -0.80 -11.93
N LEU A 97 -16.72 0.32 -11.35
CA LEU A 97 -16.41 0.70 -9.97
C LEU A 97 -16.91 -0.33 -8.95
N ASP A 98 -17.96 -1.07 -9.30
CA ASP A 98 -18.54 -2.12 -8.48
C ASP A 98 -17.93 -3.51 -8.71
N ILE A 99 -16.81 -3.59 -9.45
CA ILE A 99 -16.13 -4.86 -9.72
C ILE A 99 -15.81 -5.59 -8.41
N THR A 100 -16.21 -6.87 -8.35
CA THR A 100 -15.93 -7.73 -7.19
C THR A 100 -14.49 -8.26 -7.20
N LEU A 101 -14.01 -8.74 -6.06
CA LEU A 101 -12.69 -9.39 -5.99
C LEU A 101 -12.61 -10.62 -6.88
N GLU A 102 -13.69 -11.40 -6.97
CA GLU A 102 -13.75 -12.55 -7.87
C GLU A 102 -13.64 -12.14 -9.34
N ASP A 103 -14.37 -11.10 -9.76
CA ASP A 103 -14.35 -10.63 -11.15
C ASP A 103 -13.03 -9.94 -11.49
N PHE A 104 -12.42 -9.24 -10.53
CA PHE A 104 -11.08 -8.68 -10.69
C PHE A 104 -10.00 -9.77 -10.82
N PHE A 105 -10.12 -10.87 -10.07
CA PHE A 105 -9.27 -12.05 -10.25
C PHE A 105 -9.47 -12.69 -11.63
N LYS A 106 -10.72 -12.81 -12.11
CA LYS A 106 -10.99 -13.32 -13.48
C LYS A 106 -10.34 -12.46 -14.56
N TYR A 107 -10.30 -11.13 -14.35
CA TYR A 107 -9.65 -10.17 -15.24
C TYR A 107 -8.12 -10.25 -15.16
N SER A 108 -7.55 -10.12 -13.96
CA SER A 108 -6.10 -9.99 -13.76
C SER A 108 -5.37 -11.30 -13.89
N LYS A 109 -5.98 -12.41 -13.46
CA LYS A 109 -5.39 -13.73 -13.22
C LYS A 109 -4.32 -13.75 -12.13
N ILE A 110 -4.24 -12.69 -11.32
CA ILE A 110 -3.32 -12.58 -10.18
C ILE A 110 -4.12 -12.74 -8.90
N ASP A 111 -3.69 -13.66 -8.05
CA ASP A 111 -4.27 -13.91 -6.74
C ASP A 111 -3.77 -12.84 -5.75
N ILE A 112 -4.62 -11.91 -5.36
CA ILE A 112 -4.24 -10.80 -4.49
C ILE A 112 -4.80 -11.04 -3.09
N HIS A 113 -3.89 -11.05 -2.12
CA HIS A 113 -4.17 -11.12 -0.69
C HIS A 113 -3.88 -9.75 -0.07
N MET A 114 -4.92 -9.08 0.41
CA MET A 114 -4.83 -7.78 1.08
C MET A 114 -5.09 -7.97 2.58
N PHE A 115 -4.19 -7.46 3.42
CA PHE A 115 -4.34 -7.62 4.85
C PHE A 115 -4.97 -6.40 5.50
N ALA A 116 -5.88 -6.65 6.44
CA ALA A 116 -6.56 -5.66 7.24
C ALA A 116 -6.70 -6.18 8.68
N PHE A 117 -7.09 -5.32 9.61
CA PHE A 117 -7.26 -5.68 11.02
C PHE A 117 -8.69 -5.37 11.49
N ASP A 118 -9.38 -6.38 12.01
CA ASP A 118 -10.66 -6.19 12.69
C ASP A 118 -10.42 -5.80 14.14
N ILE A 119 -10.72 -4.55 14.49
CA ILE A 119 -10.51 -4.00 15.81
C ILE A 119 -11.47 -4.61 16.85
N ASN A 120 -12.68 -5.02 16.44
CA ASN A 120 -13.68 -5.58 17.35
C ASN A 120 -13.31 -7.00 17.78
N GLN A 121 -12.70 -7.78 16.89
CA GLN A 121 -12.31 -9.16 17.14
C GLN A 121 -10.80 -9.30 17.44
N SER A 122 -10.03 -8.20 17.33
CA SER A 122 -8.57 -8.21 17.47
C SER A 122 -7.90 -9.25 16.56
N LYS A 123 -8.32 -9.30 15.29
CA LYS A 123 -7.91 -10.33 14.33
C LYS A 123 -7.44 -9.75 13.02
N THR A 124 -6.34 -10.28 12.49
CA THR A 124 -5.91 -10.02 11.11
C THR A 124 -6.86 -10.71 10.13
N ILE A 125 -7.25 -9.99 9.09
CA ILE A 125 -8.14 -10.45 8.03
C ILE A 125 -7.35 -10.51 6.74
N ASP A 126 -7.39 -11.65 6.06
CA ASP A 126 -6.93 -11.81 4.68
C ASP A 126 -8.12 -11.58 3.74
N ILE A 127 -8.04 -10.51 2.96
CA ILE A 127 -9.07 -10.09 2.00
C ILE A 127 -8.59 -10.49 0.61
N SER A 128 -9.22 -11.50 0.03
CA SER A 128 -8.91 -12.01 -1.30
C SER A 128 -10.19 -12.47 -2.03
N HIS A 129 -10.06 -12.79 -3.31
CA HIS A 129 -11.19 -13.37 -4.05
C HIS A 129 -11.64 -14.74 -3.48
N LYS A 130 -10.79 -15.42 -2.69
CA LYS A 130 -11.12 -16.70 -2.03
C LYS A 130 -11.90 -16.50 -0.75
N THR A 131 -11.57 -15.46 0.02
CA THR A 131 -12.16 -15.21 1.34
C THR A 131 -13.39 -14.30 1.26
N PHE A 132 -13.40 -13.33 0.34
CA PHE A 132 -14.45 -12.34 0.13
C PHE A 132 -14.79 -12.16 -1.36
N PRO A 133 -15.24 -13.21 -2.09
CA PRO A 133 -15.41 -13.16 -3.55
C PRO A 133 -16.35 -12.04 -4.02
N THR A 134 -17.40 -11.75 -3.29
CA THR A 134 -18.43 -10.75 -3.64
C THR A 134 -18.12 -9.34 -3.14
N LEU A 135 -17.06 -9.16 -2.36
CA LEU A 135 -16.64 -7.84 -1.88
C LEU A 135 -16.15 -6.99 -3.06
N GLN A 136 -16.59 -5.74 -3.11
CA GLN A 136 -16.10 -4.79 -4.11
C GLN A 136 -14.61 -4.48 -3.91
N LEU A 137 -13.85 -4.44 -5.00
CA LEU A 137 -12.41 -4.14 -5.01
C LEU A 137 -12.08 -2.82 -4.27
N LEU A 138 -12.85 -1.77 -4.55
CA LEU A 138 -12.60 -0.46 -3.93
C LEU A 138 -12.88 -0.45 -2.42
N THR A 139 -13.86 -1.23 -1.98
CA THR A 139 -14.12 -1.43 -0.55
C THR A 139 -12.97 -2.21 0.11
N ALA A 140 -12.44 -3.23 -0.55
CA ALA A 140 -11.27 -3.97 -0.08
C ALA A 140 -10.03 -3.07 0.05
N ILE A 141 -9.80 -2.17 -0.93
CA ILE A 141 -8.75 -1.15 -0.86
C ILE A 141 -8.96 -0.23 0.35
N GLN A 142 -10.18 0.25 0.56
CA GLN A 142 -10.47 1.08 1.73
C GLN A 142 -10.19 0.33 3.03
N MET A 143 -10.59 -0.94 3.13
CA MET A 143 -10.38 -1.75 4.33
C MET A 143 -8.88 -1.88 4.67
N THR A 144 -8.06 -2.29 3.70
CA THR A 144 -6.62 -2.46 3.93
C THR A 144 -5.87 -1.15 4.18
N CYS A 145 -6.41 -0.01 3.72
CA CYS A 145 -5.83 1.33 3.86
C CYS A 145 -6.50 2.19 4.94
N ALA A 146 -7.36 1.62 5.78
CA ALA A 146 -8.13 2.35 6.79
C ALA A 146 -7.27 2.76 8.00
N LEU A 147 -6.19 3.51 7.74
CA LEU A 147 -5.36 4.09 8.80
C LEU A 147 -6.19 5.09 9.60
N PRO A 148 -6.27 4.97 10.93
CA PRO A 148 -7.04 5.85 11.79
C PRO A 148 -6.78 7.33 11.49
N ILE A 149 -7.84 8.13 11.51
CA ILE A 149 -7.86 9.56 11.17
C ILE A 149 -7.80 9.81 9.65
N LEU A 150 -6.98 9.10 8.88
CA LEU A 150 -6.83 9.34 7.44
C LEU A 150 -7.99 8.74 6.64
N MET A 151 -8.26 7.46 6.84
CA MET A 151 -9.30 6.76 6.10
C MET A 151 -10.37 6.24 7.06
N ALA A 152 -11.63 6.46 6.72
CA ALA A 152 -12.75 5.95 7.50
C ALA A 152 -12.73 4.42 7.53
N PRO A 153 -12.88 3.79 8.70
CA PRO A 153 -12.97 2.34 8.81
C PRO A 153 -14.23 1.82 8.11
N VAL A 154 -14.14 0.60 7.61
CA VAL A 154 -15.30 -0.11 7.06
C VAL A 154 -15.88 -0.99 8.15
N CYS A 155 -17.11 -0.70 8.58
CA CYS A 155 -17.79 -1.51 9.58
C CYS A 155 -18.95 -2.24 8.91
N ILE A 156 -18.88 -3.58 8.90
CA ILE A 156 -19.87 -4.49 8.30
C ILE A 156 -20.19 -5.55 9.36
N ASP A 157 -21.47 -5.75 9.63
CA ASP A 157 -21.93 -6.66 10.68
C ASP A 157 -21.27 -6.33 12.04
N ASN A 158 -20.56 -7.29 12.63
CA ASN A 158 -19.86 -7.11 13.90
C ASN A 158 -18.37 -6.78 13.72
N MET A 159 -17.89 -6.63 12.50
CA MET A 159 -16.49 -6.26 12.20
C MET A 159 -16.35 -4.75 12.02
N CYS A 160 -15.25 -4.19 12.47
CA CYS A 160 -14.83 -2.82 12.16
C CYS A 160 -13.36 -2.85 11.71
N ILE A 161 -13.16 -2.66 10.43
CA ILE A 161 -11.91 -2.96 9.75
C ILE A 161 -11.05 -1.70 9.63
N MET A 162 -9.81 -1.81 10.05
CA MET A 162 -8.77 -0.80 9.91
C MET A 162 -7.56 -1.33 9.17
N ASP A 163 -6.59 -0.45 8.89
CA ASP A 163 -5.34 -0.76 8.18
C ASP A 163 -4.63 -1.97 8.80
N GLY A 164 -4.25 -2.92 7.95
CA GLY A 164 -3.58 -4.14 8.37
C GLY A 164 -2.16 -3.96 8.89
N GLY A 165 -1.55 -2.79 8.66
CA GLY A 165 -0.22 -2.47 9.18
C GLY A 165 -0.10 -2.59 10.69
N VAL A 166 -1.23 -2.55 11.42
CA VAL A 166 -1.27 -2.77 12.88
C VAL A 166 -0.78 -4.16 13.27
N SER A 167 -1.10 -5.19 12.50
CA SER A 167 -0.81 -6.59 12.85
C SER A 167 -0.05 -7.37 11.80
N CYS A 168 -0.03 -6.91 10.55
CA CYS A 168 0.59 -7.60 9.42
C CYS A 168 1.09 -6.59 8.38
N ASN A 169 2.11 -5.81 8.74
CA ASN A 169 2.64 -4.76 7.86
C ASN A 169 3.44 -5.33 6.67
N TYR A 170 4.08 -6.48 6.87
CA TYR A 170 4.83 -7.20 5.83
C TYR A 170 4.42 -8.68 5.86
N PRO A 171 3.49 -9.13 4.99
CA PRO A 171 2.84 -10.43 5.10
C PRO A 171 3.68 -11.60 4.58
N LEU A 172 5.00 -11.60 4.82
CA LEU A 172 5.91 -12.65 4.39
C LEU A 172 5.55 -14.01 4.97
N ASN A 173 5.23 -14.08 6.27
CA ASN A 173 4.87 -15.34 6.93
C ASN A 173 3.59 -15.94 6.31
N ASN A 174 2.63 -15.10 5.92
CA ASN A 174 1.41 -15.54 5.23
C ASN A 174 1.74 -16.12 3.85
N CYS A 175 2.64 -15.45 3.11
CA CYS A 175 3.12 -15.91 1.82
C CYS A 175 3.83 -17.29 1.93
N ILE A 176 4.77 -17.45 2.86
CA ILE A 176 5.49 -18.71 3.09
C ILE A 176 4.52 -19.82 3.51
N SER A 177 3.58 -19.51 4.42
CA SER A 177 2.60 -20.49 4.93
C SER A 177 1.63 -20.99 3.87
N SER A 178 1.47 -20.28 2.74
CA SER A 178 0.66 -20.75 1.60
C SER A 178 1.34 -21.83 0.76
N GLY A 179 2.61 -22.17 1.08
CA GLY A 179 3.36 -23.23 0.40
C GLY A 179 4.14 -22.76 -0.83
N ILE A 180 4.26 -21.45 -1.04
CA ILE A 180 5.09 -20.88 -2.12
C ILE A 180 6.56 -21.17 -1.83
N ASN A 181 7.31 -21.55 -2.87
CA ASN A 181 8.75 -21.74 -2.78
C ASN A 181 9.43 -20.41 -2.38
N ILE A 182 10.18 -20.42 -1.28
CA ILE A 182 10.82 -19.25 -0.73
C ILE A 182 11.79 -18.55 -1.71
N ASP A 183 12.41 -19.30 -2.61
CA ASP A 183 13.32 -18.77 -3.63
C ASP A 183 12.59 -18.02 -4.76
N GLU A 184 11.26 -18.20 -4.87
CA GLU A 184 10.41 -17.50 -5.83
C GLU A 184 9.72 -16.27 -5.23
N ILE A 185 9.91 -15.99 -3.93
CA ILE A 185 9.34 -14.85 -3.25
C ILE A 185 10.25 -13.64 -3.44
N LEU A 186 9.70 -12.57 -4.00
CA LEU A 186 10.29 -11.24 -3.97
C LEU A 186 9.61 -10.43 -2.86
N GLY A 187 10.36 -10.03 -1.86
CA GLY A 187 9.91 -9.18 -0.77
C GLY A 187 10.35 -7.73 -0.93
N ILE A 188 9.41 -6.78 -0.81
CA ILE A 188 9.72 -5.36 -0.71
C ILE A 188 9.22 -4.90 0.66
N LYS A 189 10.16 -4.72 1.59
CA LYS A 189 9.90 -4.40 3.00
C LYS A 189 10.14 -2.94 3.26
N ASN A 190 9.11 -2.23 3.69
CA ASN A 190 9.28 -0.85 4.15
C ASN A 190 9.87 -0.82 5.56
N LYS A 191 11.00 -0.14 5.70
CA LYS A 191 11.63 0.15 7.00
C LYS A 191 11.55 1.64 7.26
N CYS A 192 11.07 2.00 8.44
CA CYS A 192 11.12 3.37 8.91
C CYS A 192 12.34 3.53 9.83
N SER A 193 13.34 4.27 9.37
CA SER A 193 14.61 4.44 10.10
C SER A 193 14.50 5.45 11.22
N GLU A 194 13.59 6.40 11.13
CA GLU A 194 13.41 7.47 12.10
C GLU A 194 11.97 7.53 12.59
N HIS A 195 11.78 7.51 13.90
CA HIS A 195 10.48 7.78 14.50
C HIS A 195 10.34 9.27 14.81
N PRO A 196 9.20 9.90 14.47
CA PRO A 196 9.01 11.31 14.76
C PRO A 196 9.13 11.55 16.26
N LEU A 197 9.98 12.52 16.63
CA LEU A 197 10.04 13.00 18.01
C LEU A 197 8.81 13.88 18.25
N ILE A 198 8.05 13.54 19.26
CA ILE A 198 6.96 14.37 19.72
C ILE A 198 7.52 15.38 20.70
N THR A 199 7.35 16.67 20.37
CA THR A 199 7.85 17.81 21.13
C THR A 199 6.66 18.65 21.61
N GLN A 200 6.95 19.73 22.35
CA GLN A 200 5.90 20.68 22.78
C GLN A 200 5.26 21.44 21.62
N ASP A 201 5.96 21.53 20.47
CA ASP A 201 5.47 22.22 19.28
C ASP A 201 4.69 21.28 18.35
N SER A 202 4.62 19.97 18.67
CA SER A 202 3.90 18.99 17.88
C SER A 202 2.39 19.21 17.94
N THR A 203 1.75 19.08 16.79
CA THR A 203 0.28 19.16 16.70
C THR A 203 -0.39 17.93 17.31
N LEU A 204 -1.69 18.00 17.57
CA LEU A 204 -2.48 16.83 17.99
C LEU A 204 -2.38 15.68 16.99
N PHE A 205 -2.34 15.99 15.68
CA PHE A 205 -2.19 14.98 14.63
C PHE A 205 -0.82 14.33 14.69
N ASP A 206 0.26 15.10 14.85
CA ASP A 206 1.61 14.53 14.98
C ASP A 206 1.70 13.61 16.19
N TYR A 207 1.08 14.01 17.30
CA TYR A 207 1.02 13.16 18.51
C TYR A 207 0.29 11.84 18.24
N ILE A 208 -0.91 11.89 17.64
CA ILE A 208 -1.71 10.68 17.39
C ILE A 208 -1.03 9.79 16.34
N PHE A 209 -0.53 10.35 15.24
CA PHE A 209 0.21 9.58 14.24
C PHE A 209 1.50 8.99 14.81
N GLY A 210 2.26 9.77 15.57
CA GLY A 210 3.46 9.26 16.26
C GLY A 210 3.14 8.11 17.20
N PHE A 211 2.02 8.19 17.93
CA PHE A 211 1.55 7.10 18.78
C PHE A 211 1.17 5.85 17.96
N ILE A 212 0.36 6.01 16.92
CA ILE A 212 -0.06 4.90 16.03
C ILE A 212 1.17 4.22 15.41
N TYR A 213 2.11 4.99 14.86
CA TYR A 213 3.33 4.45 14.28
C TYR A 213 4.19 3.68 15.28
N LYS A 214 4.38 4.22 16.47
CA LYS A 214 5.13 3.54 17.53
C LYS A 214 4.43 2.27 17.99
N ALA A 215 3.10 2.29 18.09
CA ALA A 215 2.31 1.11 18.42
C ALA A 215 2.43 0.02 17.34
N ILE A 216 2.26 0.38 16.06
CA ILE A 216 2.42 -0.51 14.91
C ILE A 216 3.83 -1.09 14.89
N PHE A 217 4.85 -0.24 15.03
CA PHE A 217 6.23 -0.71 15.07
C PHE A 217 6.47 -1.72 16.20
N ARG A 218 5.98 -1.41 17.40
CA ARG A 218 6.14 -2.31 18.56
C ARG A 218 5.44 -3.66 18.36
N LEU A 219 4.24 -3.65 17.78
CA LEU A 219 3.47 -4.88 17.52
C LEU A 219 4.10 -5.76 16.43
N ASN A 220 4.80 -5.15 15.46
CA ASN A 220 5.42 -5.89 14.35
C ASN A 220 6.90 -6.25 14.60
N THR A 221 7.54 -5.78 15.69
CA THR A 221 8.95 -6.13 15.99
C THR A 221 9.13 -7.52 16.57
N ASP A 222 8.08 -8.12 17.10
CA ASP A 222 8.15 -9.45 17.72
C ASP A 222 7.92 -10.60 16.71
N ASP A 223 7.58 -10.29 15.45
CA ASP A 223 7.48 -11.28 14.38
C ASP A 223 8.89 -11.59 13.85
N GLU A 224 9.48 -12.69 14.34
CA GLU A 224 10.68 -13.29 13.73
C GLU A 224 10.32 -13.75 12.31
N GLN A 225 10.68 -12.94 11.33
CA GLN A 225 10.48 -13.28 9.93
C GLN A 225 11.69 -14.07 9.42
N GLN A 226 11.42 -15.17 8.73
CA GLN A 226 12.46 -15.92 8.06
C GLN A 226 13.10 -15.04 6.98
N PRO A 227 14.45 -14.91 6.95
CA PRO A 227 15.11 -14.15 5.90
C PRO A 227 14.88 -14.83 4.53
N ILE A 228 14.63 -14.03 3.51
CA ILE A 228 14.52 -14.48 2.12
C ILE A 228 15.63 -13.86 1.27
N LYS A 229 16.04 -14.60 0.25
CA LYS A 229 17.14 -14.19 -0.64
C LYS A 229 16.80 -12.92 -1.43
N ASN A 230 15.57 -12.82 -1.92
CA ASN A 230 15.13 -11.75 -2.80
C ASN A 230 14.33 -10.72 -1.99
N GLU A 231 14.96 -10.11 -0.97
CA GLU A 231 14.35 -9.05 -0.16
C GLU A 231 15.01 -7.71 -0.42
N ILE A 232 14.20 -6.71 -0.73
CA ILE A 232 14.61 -5.30 -0.83
C ILE A 232 14.02 -4.54 0.34
N VAL A 233 14.89 -3.95 1.14
CA VAL A 233 14.48 -3.07 2.24
C VAL A 233 14.44 -1.65 1.72
N SER A 234 13.24 -1.10 1.61
CA SER A 234 13.01 0.29 1.22
C SER A 234 12.91 1.16 2.46
N ASP A 235 13.76 2.18 2.53
CA ASP A 235 13.73 3.14 3.64
C ASP A 235 12.62 4.17 3.39
N SER A 236 11.62 4.15 4.23
CA SER A 236 10.46 5.04 4.13
C SER A 236 10.49 6.11 5.23
N ASN A 237 10.10 7.33 4.89
CA ASN A 237 9.89 8.37 5.89
C ASN A 237 8.63 8.08 6.70
N ASN A 238 8.61 8.52 7.95
CA ASN A 238 7.38 8.52 8.74
C ASN A 238 6.27 9.30 8.04
N LEU A 239 5.07 8.76 8.01
CA LEU A 239 3.92 9.48 7.48
C LEU A 239 3.47 10.53 8.51
N THR A 240 3.63 11.79 8.17
CA THR A 240 2.99 12.93 8.86
C THR A 240 1.99 13.59 7.92
N ILE A 241 1.06 14.37 8.47
CA ILE A 241 0.12 15.17 7.64
C ILE A 241 0.87 16.09 6.69
N GLU A 242 2.00 16.65 7.14
CA GLU A 242 2.83 17.54 6.33
C GLU A 242 3.46 16.80 5.16
N ILE A 243 4.11 15.65 5.41
CA ILE A 243 4.74 14.82 4.38
C ILE A 243 3.69 14.34 3.38
N LEU A 244 2.53 13.85 3.87
CA LEU A 244 1.42 13.45 3.02
C LEU A 244 0.93 14.62 2.16
N SER A 245 0.64 15.77 2.78
CA SER A 245 0.17 16.97 2.08
C SER A 245 1.17 17.45 1.03
N ASN A 246 2.47 17.39 1.33
CA ASN A 246 3.53 17.77 0.39
C ASN A 246 3.58 16.79 -0.80
N ALA A 247 3.54 15.50 -0.56
CA ALA A 247 3.51 14.50 -1.63
C ALA A 247 2.24 14.62 -2.52
N LEU A 248 1.09 14.96 -1.93
CA LEU A 248 -0.16 15.18 -2.68
C LEU A 248 -0.10 16.43 -3.56
N LYS A 249 0.55 17.50 -3.12
CA LYS A 249 0.60 18.80 -3.82
C LYS A 249 1.78 18.90 -4.79
N ASN A 250 2.92 18.31 -4.46
CA ASN A 250 4.18 18.53 -5.16
C ASN A 250 4.57 17.30 -6.00
N MET A 251 4.63 17.51 -7.33
CA MET A 251 5.05 16.50 -8.28
C MET A 251 6.52 16.10 -8.10
N GLU A 252 7.40 17.06 -7.77
CA GLU A 252 8.83 16.77 -7.59
C GLU A 252 9.08 15.84 -6.40
N VAL A 253 8.36 16.00 -5.29
CA VAL A 253 8.44 15.08 -4.15
C VAL A 253 8.07 13.64 -4.57
N ARG A 254 7.07 13.49 -5.45
CA ARG A 254 6.70 12.17 -5.97
C ARG A 254 7.78 11.59 -6.88
N ARG A 255 8.46 12.43 -7.68
CA ARG A 255 9.63 12.01 -8.48
C ARG A 255 10.79 11.57 -7.61
N GLU A 256 11.12 12.35 -6.58
CA GLU A 256 12.20 11.99 -5.62
C GLU A 256 11.93 10.64 -4.95
N LEU A 257 10.68 10.38 -4.54
CA LEU A 257 10.29 9.08 -3.99
C LEU A 257 10.45 7.95 -5.02
N PHE A 258 10.14 8.22 -6.27
CA PHE A 258 10.29 7.25 -7.35
C PHE A 258 11.78 6.98 -7.65
N GLU A 259 12.60 8.02 -7.74
CA GLU A 259 14.06 7.90 -7.92
C GLU A 259 14.72 7.15 -6.77
N LYS A 260 14.27 7.39 -5.53
CA LYS A 260 14.75 6.66 -4.36
C LYS A 260 14.51 5.16 -4.52
N GLY A 261 13.30 4.73 -4.88
CA GLY A 261 13.00 3.31 -5.11
C GLY A 261 13.82 2.71 -6.27
N THR A 262 14.01 3.47 -7.35
CA THR A 262 14.89 3.05 -8.46
C THR A 262 16.31 2.78 -7.98
N ASN A 263 16.87 3.67 -7.15
CA ASN A 263 18.22 3.50 -6.61
C ASN A 263 18.33 2.32 -5.63
N GLU A 264 17.29 2.08 -4.82
CA GLU A 264 17.22 0.91 -3.92
C GLU A 264 17.25 -0.41 -4.72
N ALA A 265 16.50 -0.48 -5.83
CA ALA A 265 16.54 -1.64 -6.73
C ALA A 265 17.91 -1.85 -7.38
N ARG A 266 18.57 -0.78 -7.84
CA ARG A 266 19.91 -0.86 -8.41
C ARG A 266 20.93 -1.37 -7.43
N LEU A 267 20.90 -0.88 -6.18
CA LEU A 267 21.78 -1.37 -5.11
C LEU A 267 21.55 -2.87 -4.84
N PHE A 268 20.30 -3.30 -4.82
CA PHE A 268 19.98 -4.71 -4.67
C PHE A 268 20.54 -5.56 -5.81
N LEU A 269 20.37 -5.14 -7.07
CA LEU A 269 20.89 -5.84 -8.25
C LEU A 269 22.40 -5.95 -8.24
N GLN A 270 23.11 -4.86 -7.87
CA GLN A 270 24.58 -4.88 -7.72
C GLN A 270 25.04 -5.91 -6.68
N ASN A 271 24.35 -5.96 -5.54
CA ASN A 271 24.68 -6.89 -4.46
C ASN A 271 24.33 -8.35 -4.81
N SER A 272 23.39 -8.56 -5.72
CA SER A 272 22.98 -9.88 -6.22
C SER A 272 23.88 -10.43 -7.33
N GLY A 273 24.92 -9.69 -7.74
CA GLY A 273 25.89 -10.11 -8.75
C GLY A 273 25.37 -10.04 -10.19
N GLN A 274 24.31 -9.29 -10.45
CA GLN A 274 23.82 -9.05 -11.81
C GLN A 274 24.55 -7.86 -12.43
N GLU A 275 25.06 -8.03 -13.65
CA GLU A 275 25.55 -6.92 -14.47
C GLU A 275 24.37 -6.11 -15.01
N PHE A 276 24.48 -4.78 -14.97
CA PHE A 276 23.48 -3.88 -15.53
C PHE A 276 23.49 -3.94 -17.07
N LEU A 277 22.32 -3.95 -17.68
CA LEU A 277 22.12 -3.73 -19.10
C LEU A 277 22.18 -2.23 -19.44
#